data_1349147bf80c0f46e350789da8cd89f9
#
_entry.id   1349147bf80c0f46e350789da8cd89f9
#
_cell.length_a   1.000
_cell.length_b   1.000
_cell.length_c   1.000
_cell.angle_alpha   90.00
_cell.angle_beta   90.00
_cell.angle_gamma   90.00
#
_symmetry.space_group_name_H-M   'P 1'
#
loop_
_entity.id
_entity.type
_entity.pdbx_description
1 polymer ?
#
loop_
_entity_poly.entity_id
_entity_poly.type
_entity_poly.pdbx_seq_one_letter_code
_entity_poly.pdbx_strand_id
1 'polypeptide(L)'
;GNAQKVVTKDTILYRCNLLRSYYEKINHSVPLFIALGNHEGEAGWNLKNGGENFAVWSTNERKRFFMNPYPNDFYTGDTTQHPYVGIRQNYYSFSWGDAQFFILDPYWYTNPKPDSLNGWRWTLGKDQYEWLKRSLEKSTSPFKFIMAHQLVGGDPLGRGGIEFASLYEWGGNNLDGTRGFEKNRPGWYKPIKDLLREHKATIFFHGHDHFFAKQE
;
A
#
# COMPACT_ATOMS: atom_id res chain seq x y z
N GLY A 1 1.34 -16.45 -12.91
CA GLY A 1 2.28 -17.09 -12.03
C GLY A 1 1.67 -18.30 -11.35
N ASN A 2 2.32 -19.44 -11.35
CA ASN A 2 1.84 -20.70 -10.80
C ASN A 2 1.61 -20.61 -9.30
N ALA A 3 0.36 -20.54 -8.89
CA ALA A 3 -0.11 -20.46 -7.50
C ALA A 3 0.06 -21.76 -6.69
N GLN A 4 0.86 -22.72 -7.12
CA GLN A 4 0.97 -24.04 -6.47
C GLN A 4 2.39 -24.43 -6.02
N LYS A 5 3.35 -23.53 -6.05
CA LYS A 5 4.64 -23.84 -5.39
C LYS A 5 4.50 -23.54 -3.90
N VAL A 6 4.78 -24.57 -3.09
CA VAL A 6 4.90 -24.42 -1.63
C VAL A 6 5.90 -23.32 -1.35
N VAL A 7 5.41 -22.22 -0.75
CA VAL A 7 6.27 -21.10 -0.37
C VAL A 7 6.91 -21.46 0.97
N THR A 8 8.24 -21.49 1.00
CA THR A 8 9.04 -21.70 2.21
C THR A 8 9.84 -20.47 2.54
N LYS A 9 10.36 -20.37 3.77
CA LYS A 9 11.29 -19.29 4.17
C LYS A 9 12.48 -19.21 3.20
N ASP A 10 13.04 -20.33 2.79
CA ASP A 10 14.19 -20.37 1.86
C ASP A 10 13.83 -19.80 0.48
N THR A 11 12.61 -20.06 0.01
CA THR A 11 12.13 -19.49 -1.26
C THR A 11 12.03 -17.97 -1.19
N ILE A 12 11.58 -17.44 -0.05
CA ILE A 12 11.48 -15.99 0.17
C ILE A 12 12.87 -15.38 0.25
N LEU A 13 13.76 -15.97 1.04
CA LEU A 13 15.16 -15.57 1.16
C LEU A 13 15.85 -15.52 -0.20
N TYR A 14 15.70 -16.58 -1.01
CA TYR A 14 16.23 -16.62 -2.38
C TYR A 14 15.70 -15.49 -3.24
N ARG A 15 14.39 -15.22 -3.19
CA ARG A 15 13.77 -14.12 -3.97
C ARG A 15 14.25 -12.74 -3.54
N CYS A 16 14.39 -12.48 -2.24
CA CYS A 16 14.92 -11.22 -1.73
C CYS A 16 16.37 -10.99 -2.19
N ASN A 17 17.21 -12.03 -2.12
CA ASN A 17 18.58 -11.98 -2.63
C ASN A 17 18.63 -11.70 -4.13
N LEU A 18 17.78 -12.37 -4.91
CA LEU A 18 17.70 -12.18 -6.36
C LEU A 18 17.26 -10.75 -6.70
N LEU A 19 16.22 -10.23 -6.05
CA LEU A 19 15.75 -8.85 -6.26
C LEU A 19 16.84 -7.84 -5.90
N ARG A 20 17.53 -8.05 -4.79
CA ARG A 20 18.65 -7.20 -4.38
C ARG A 20 19.74 -7.15 -5.45
N SER A 21 20.09 -8.27 -6.07
CA SER A 21 21.11 -8.31 -7.11
C SER A 21 20.74 -7.52 -8.38
N TYR A 22 19.44 -7.33 -8.65
CA TYR A 22 18.98 -6.44 -9.71
C TYR A 22 19.04 -4.97 -9.30
N TYR A 23 18.55 -4.66 -8.10
CA TYR A 23 18.49 -3.28 -7.62
C TYR A 23 19.88 -2.70 -7.32
N GLU A 24 20.84 -3.49 -6.86
CA GLU A 24 22.21 -2.99 -6.57
C GLU A 24 22.89 -2.37 -7.77
N LYS A 25 22.50 -2.76 -9.01
CA LYS A 25 23.01 -2.18 -10.25
C LYS A 25 22.65 -0.70 -10.41
N ILE A 26 21.59 -0.26 -9.78
CA ILE A 26 21.07 1.12 -9.85
C ILE A 26 21.28 1.82 -8.51
N ASN A 27 21.04 1.15 -7.42
CA ASN A 27 20.97 1.75 -6.09
C ASN A 27 22.32 1.94 -5.39
N HIS A 28 23.42 1.63 -6.04
CA HIS A 28 24.74 1.95 -5.50
C HIS A 28 24.96 3.47 -5.30
N SER A 29 24.19 4.30 -5.98
CA SER A 29 24.31 5.77 -5.94
C SER A 29 22.98 6.52 -5.76
N VAL A 30 21.85 5.81 -5.75
CA VAL A 30 20.50 6.40 -5.55
C VAL A 30 19.72 5.64 -4.49
N PRO A 31 19.02 6.34 -3.56
CA PRO A 31 18.19 5.69 -2.58
C PRO A 31 17.00 4.98 -3.22
N LEU A 32 16.61 3.84 -2.65
CA LEU A 32 15.45 3.05 -3.06
C LEU A 32 14.35 3.16 -2.01
N PHE A 33 13.17 3.57 -2.42
CA PHE A 33 11.95 3.59 -1.62
C PHE A 33 10.92 2.64 -2.24
N ILE A 34 10.50 1.61 -1.52
CA ILE A 34 9.68 0.54 -2.05
C ILE A 34 8.21 0.72 -1.64
N ALA A 35 7.30 0.70 -2.63
CA ALA A 35 5.88 0.44 -2.43
C ALA A 35 5.61 -1.07 -2.59
N LEU A 36 4.87 -1.65 -1.65
CA LEU A 36 4.57 -3.09 -1.67
C LEU A 36 3.49 -3.41 -2.69
N GLY A 37 3.69 -4.50 -3.43
CA GLY A 37 2.72 -5.03 -4.38
C GLY A 37 2.08 -6.36 -3.93
N ASN A 38 1.19 -6.88 -4.75
CA ASN A 38 0.47 -8.12 -4.45
C ASN A 38 1.33 -9.40 -4.51
N HIS A 39 2.54 -9.31 -5.08
CA HIS A 39 3.48 -10.43 -5.19
C HIS A 39 4.51 -10.51 -4.06
N GLU A 40 4.61 -9.49 -3.22
CA GLU A 40 5.54 -9.46 -2.07
C GLU A 40 5.14 -10.41 -0.96
N GLY A 41 3.89 -10.89 -0.96
CA GLY A 41 3.40 -11.89 0.00
C GLY A 41 2.89 -11.32 1.32
N GLU A 42 3.05 -10.03 1.56
CA GLU A 42 2.73 -9.34 2.82
C GLU A 42 1.25 -8.98 2.98
N ALA A 43 0.36 -9.71 2.35
CA ALA A 43 -1.08 -9.43 2.41
C ALA A 43 -1.75 -10.07 3.63
N GLY A 44 -2.75 -9.42 4.18
CA GLY A 44 -3.50 -9.85 5.35
C GLY A 44 -4.14 -11.24 5.20
N TRP A 45 -4.57 -11.60 3.99
CA TRP A 45 -5.10 -12.94 3.73
C TRP A 45 -4.06 -14.08 3.82
N ASN A 46 -2.77 -13.73 3.91
CA ASN A 46 -1.68 -14.67 4.15
C ASN A 46 -1.33 -14.80 5.65
N LEU A 47 -1.91 -13.98 6.52
CA LEU A 47 -1.74 -14.04 7.97
C LEU A 47 -2.52 -15.23 8.53
N LYS A 48 -1.83 -16.31 8.84
CA LYS A 48 -2.39 -17.55 9.41
C LYS A 48 -1.42 -18.14 10.41
N ASN A 49 -1.95 -18.90 11.37
CA ASN A 49 -1.13 -19.75 12.25
C ASN A 49 0.03 -19.03 12.99
N GLY A 50 -0.27 -17.92 13.64
CA GLY A 50 0.73 -17.20 14.43
C GLY A 50 1.87 -16.63 13.55
N GLY A 51 3.11 -16.86 13.95
CA GLY A 51 4.31 -16.34 13.25
C GLY A 51 4.76 -17.16 12.03
N GLU A 52 4.24 -18.37 11.87
CA GLU A 52 4.68 -19.30 10.81
C GLU A 52 3.78 -19.20 9.56
N ASN A 53 3.85 -18.06 8.88
CA ASN A 53 3.05 -17.82 7.68
C ASN A 53 3.78 -16.92 6.67
N PHE A 54 3.27 -16.93 5.44
CA PHE A 54 3.88 -16.25 4.32
C PHE A 54 4.04 -14.74 4.53
N ALA A 55 3.04 -14.07 5.13
CA ALA A 55 3.09 -12.62 5.34
C ALA A 55 4.18 -12.24 6.35
N VAL A 56 4.30 -12.98 7.45
CA VAL A 56 5.34 -12.76 8.47
C VAL A 56 6.73 -13.01 7.91
N TRP A 57 6.93 -14.11 7.21
CA TRP A 57 8.22 -14.43 6.62
C TRP A 57 8.64 -13.40 5.58
N SER A 58 7.73 -13.01 4.70
CA SER A 58 8.00 -12.00 3.66
C SER A 58 8.35 -10.64 4.28
N THR A 59 7.59 -10.18 5.29
CA THR A 59 7.87 -8.93 5.98
C THR A 59 9.27 -8.93 6.63
N ASN A 60 9.61 -10.01 7.33
CA ASN A 60 10.89 -10.08 8.03
C ASN A 60 12.08 -10.13 7.06
N GLU A 61 11.98 -10.92 5.98
CA GLU A 61 13.04 -10.96 4.98
C GLU A 61 13.13 -9.65 4.20
N ARG A 62 12.01 -9.04 3.79
CA ARG A 62 12.06 -7.72 3.17
C ARG A 62 12.77 -6.70 4.06
N LYS A 63 12.41 -6.59 5.32
CA LYS A 63 13.05 -5.66 6.27
C LYS A 63 14.55 -5.91 6.43
N ARG A 64 15.00 -7.14 6.24
CA ARG A 64 16.42 -7.51 6.29
C ARG A 64 17.19 -7.07 5.04
N PHE A 65 16.57 -7.14 3.86
CA PHE A 65 17.22 -6.86 2.58
C PHE A 65 16.95 -5.45 2.05
N PHE A 66 15.81 -4.88 2.39
CA PHE A 66 15.34 -3.59 1.89
C PHE A 66 14.89 -2.72 3.07
N MET A 67 15.71 -1.76 3.41
CA MET A 67 15.45 -0.86 4.54
C MET A 67 14.52 0.28 4.11
N ASN A 68 13.23 0.04 4.09
CA ASN A 68 12.26 1.12 4.03
C ASN A 68 12.31 1.98 5.31
N PRO A 69 11.89 3.24 5.23
CA PRO A 69 11.98 4.16 6.36
C PRO A 69 11.31 3.68 7.64
N TYR A 70 11.98 3.89 8.75
CA TYR A 70 11.39 3.88 10.08
C TYR A 70 10.84 5.27 10.41
N PRO A 71 9.71 5.38 11.12
CA PRO A 71 9.25 6.65 11.66
C PRO A 71 10.31 7.28 12.58
N ASN A 72 10.65 8.53 12.29
CA ASN A 72 11.59 9.35 13.06
C ASN A 72 11.25 10.83 12.81
N ASP A 73 12.18 11.76 13.09
CA ASP A 73 11.94 13.20 12.87
C ASP A 73 11.77 13.56 11.38
N PHE A 74 12.35 12.80 10.46
CA PHE A 74 12.28 13.03 9.03
C PHE A 74 11.19 12.18 8.33
N TYR A 75 11.04 10.91 8.73
CA TYR A 75 10.06 10.00 8.16
C TYR A 75 8.86 9.83 9.09
N THR A 76 7.66 9.89 8.53
CA THR A 76 6.44 9.43 9.22
C THR A 76 5.95 8.12 8.61
N GLY A 77 5.18 7.33 9.34
CA GLY A 77 4.69 6.05 8.82
C GLY A 77 4.07 5.16 9.89
N ASP A 78 4.13 3.86 9.63
CA ASP A 78 3.64 2.83 10.55
C ASP A 78 4.41 2.83 11.86
N THR A 79 3.71 3.08 12.96
CA THR A 79 4.26 2.98 14.34
C THR A 79 3.70 1.78 15.09
N THR A 80 2.85 0.99 14.45
CA THR A 80 2.16 -0.15 15.06
C THR A 80 3.12 -1.32 15.26
N GLN A 81 3.14 -1.85 16.48
CA GLN A 81 3.87 -3.09 16.78
C GLN A 81 3.00 -4.28 16.41
N HIS A 82 3.22 -4.84 15.22
CA HIS A 82 2.53 -6.03 14.76
C HIS A 82 3.15 -7.30 15.33
N PRO A 83 2.35 -8.29 15.74
CA PRO A 83 2.88 -9.57 16.22
C PRO A 83 3.86 -10.20 15.20
N TYR A 84 4.97 -10.73 15.70
CA TYR A 84 6.03 -11.45 14.97
C TYR A 84 6.86 -10.62 13.98
N VAL A 85 6.46 -9.39 13.66
CA VAL A 85 7.17 -8.54 12.68
C VAL A 85 7.58 -7.17 13.22
N GLY A 86 6.99 -6.72 14.33
CA GLY A 86 7.23 -5.38 14.87
C GLY A 86 6.69 -4.29 13.95
N ILE A 87 7.37 -3.15 13.88
CA ILE A 87 7.05 -2.08 12.93
C ILE A 87 7.36 -2.57 11.51
N ARG A 88 6.39 -2.47 10.61
CA ARG A 88 6.48 -3.09 9.29
C ARG A 88 7.24 -2.28 8.25
N GLN A 89 7.34 -0.97 8.36
CA GLN A 89 7.98 -0.14 7.33
C GLN A 89 7.31 -0.29 5.95
N ASN A 90 6.00 -0.34 5.91
CA ASN A 90 5.21 -0.66 4.72
C ASN A 90 4.52 0.57 4.11
N TYR A 91 4.14 1.53 4.96
CA TYR A 91 3.65 2.84 4.52
C TYR A 91 4.42 3.94 5.27
N TYR A 92 4.74 5.00 4.56
CA TYR A 92 5.56 6.08 5.10
C TYR A 92 5.45 7.34 4.25
N SER A 93 5.87 8.47 4.80
CA SER A 93 6.07 9.71 4.04
C SER A 93 7.33 10.44 4.46
N PHE A 94 7.85 11.24 3.53
CA PHE A 94 8.97 12.14 3.74
C PHE A 94 8.87 13.33 2.79
N SER A 95 9.56 14.44 3.13
CA SER A 95 9.67 15.60 2.26
C SER A 95 11.07 15.69 1.65
N TRP A 96 11.12 16.11 0.37
CA TRP A 96 12.36 16.40 -0.32
C TRP A 96 12.19 17.69 -1.14
N GLY A 97 12.85 18.75 -0.74
CA GLY A 97 12.60 20.09 -1.26
C GLY A 97 11.13 20.49 -1.05
N ASP A 98 10.49 20.95 -2.11
CA ASP A 98 9.08 21.38 -2.10
C ASP A 98 8.08 20.21 -2.25
N ALA A 99 8.57 18.99 -2.36
CA ALA A 99 7.73 17.81 -2.57
C ALA A 99 7.61 16.96 -1.31
N GLN A 100 6.42 16.44 -1.06
CA GLN A 100 6.18 15.38 -0.08
C GLN A 100 5.70 14.11 -0.78
N PHE A 101 6.29 13.00 -0.40
CA PHE A 101 6.02 11.67 -0.94
C PHE A 101 5.29 10.84 0.10
N PHE A 102 4.22 10.19 -0.32
CA PHE A 102 3.41 9.30 0.50
C PHE A 102 3.37 7.93 -0.16
N ILE A 103 3.85 6.92 0.53
CA ILE A 103 3.83 5.54 0.06
C ILE A 103 2.78 4.77 0.85
N LEU A 104 1.88 4.09 0.15
CA LEU A 104 0.74 3.38 0.73
C LEU A 104 0.86 1.87 0.52
N ASP A 105 0.35 1.11 1.50
CA ASP A 105 0.25 -0.34 1.46
C ASP A 105 -1.22 -0.79 1.48
N PRO A 106 -1.81 -1.22 0.35
CA PRO A 106 -3.19 -1.66 0.29
C PRO A 106 -3.39 -3.14 0.69
N TYR A 107 -2.39 -3.82 1.24
CA TYR A 107 -2.43 -5.28 1.38
C TYR A 107 -2.57 -5.79 2.80
N TRP A 108 -1.83 -5.25 3.77
CA TRP A 108 -1.74 -5.84 5.11
C TRP A 108 -3.08 -5.98 5.83
N TYR A 109 -3.90 -4.96 5.75
CA TYR A 109 -5.22 -4.96 6.40
C TYR A 109 -6.31 -5.61 5.53
N THR A 110 -5.99 -5.95 4.28
CA THR A 110 -6.93 -6.59 3.35
C THR A 110 -7.04 -8.08 3.67
N ASN A 111 -8.14 -8.44 4.36
CA ASN A 111 -8.49 -9.82 4.72
C ASN A 111 -10.02 -9.91 4.94
N PRO A 112 -10.70 -10.89 4.33
CA PRO A 112 -10.20 -11.95 3.44
C PRO A 112 -9.73 -11.41 2.09
N LYS A 113 -9.06 -12.28 1.31
CA LYS A 113 -8.63 -11.93 -0.05
C LYS A 113 -9.83 -11.46 -0.87
N PRO A 114 -9.71 -10.30 -1.52
CA PRO A 114 -10.78 -9.78 -2.37
C PRO A 114 -11.10 -10.73 -3.54
N ASP A 115 -12.36 -10.69 -3.96
CA ASP A 115 -12.89 -11.42 -5.11
C ASP A 115 -13.78 -10.50 -5.95
N SER A 116 -14.32 -11.00 -7.05
CA SER A 116 -15.16 -10.24 -7.97
C SER A 116 -16.49 -9.74 -7.37
N LEU A 117 -16.84 -10.17 -6.15
CA LEU A 117 -18.15 -9.89 -5.55
C LEU A 117 -18.10 -8.70 -4.57
N ASN A 118 -16.95 -8.40 -4.02
CA ASN A 118 -16.86 -7.40 -2.94
C ASN A 118 -15.52 -6.64 -2.93
N GLY A 119 -15.45 -5.54 -3.67
CA GLY A 119 -14.30 -4.63 -3.68
C GLY A 119 -14.09 -3.85 -2.38
N TRP A 120 -15.09 -3.80 -1.47
CA TRP A 120 -14.91 -3.23 -0.13
C TRP A 120 -13.94 -4.01 0.77
N ARG A 121 -13.53 -5.21 0.36
CA ARG A 121 -12.49 -5.97 1.06
C ARG A 121 -11.11 -5.33 0.91
N TRP A 122 -10.85 -4.62 -0.19
CA TRP A 122 -9.64 -3.82 -0.32
C TRP A 122 -9.66 -2.68 0.69
N THR A 123 -8.56 -2.54 1.45
CA THR A 123 -8.48 -1.48 2.46
C THR A 123 -7.04 -1.10 2.79
N LEU A 124 -6.82 0.17 3.05
CA LEU A 124 -5.61 0.66 3.72
C LEU A 124 -5.59 0.26 5.20
N GLY A 125 -6.75 -0.08 5.78
CA GLY A 125 -6.94 -0.18 7.22
C GLY A 125 -7.04 1.19 7.90
N LYS A 126 -7.70 1.21 9.07
CA LYS A 126 -8.00 2.47 9.76
C LYS A 126 -6.72 3.20 10.20
N ASP A 127 -5.73 2.48 10.70
CA ASP A 127 -4.48 3.08 11.21
C ASP A 127 -3.72 3.81 10.10
N GLN A 128 -3.58 3.18 8.94
CA GLN A 128 -2.92 3.80 7.80
C GLN A 128 -3.74 4.97 7.23
N TYR A 129 -5.07 4.82 7.15
CA TYR A 129 -5.96 5.89 6.70
C TYR A 129 -5.87 7.13 7.61
N GLU A 130 -5.92 6.95 8.93
CA GLU A 130 -5.79 8.04 9.88
C GLU A 130 -4.40 8.69 9.86
N TRP A 131 -3.35 7.88 9.66
CA TRP A 131 -2.01 8.41 9.43
C TRP A 131 -1.95 9.24 8.15
N LEU A 132 -2.49 8.75 7.03
CA LEU A 132 -2.53 9.48 5.76
C LEU A 132 -3.26 10.81 5.91
N LYS A 133 -4.43 10.78 6.54
CA LYS A 133 -5.23 11.98 6.82
C LYS A 133 -4.41 13.01 7.62
N ARG A 134 -3.88 12.62 8.77
CA ARG A 134 -3.08 13.52 9.62
C ARG A 134 -1.82 14.04 8.91
N SER A 135 -1.19 13.23 8.10
CA SER A 135 0.02 13.62 7.36
C SER A 135 -0.29 14.61 6.25
N LEU A 136 -1.42 14.45 5.56
CA LEU A 136 -1.90 15.40 4.57
C LEU A 136 -2.33 16.74 5.21
N GLU A 137 -3.03 16.70 6.34
CA GLU A 137 -3.44 17.89 7.10
C GLU A 137 -2.25 18.72 7.58
N LYS A 138 -1.16 18.07 7.98
CA LYS A 138 0.08 18.72 8.43
C LYS A 138 0.98 19.19 7.29
N SER A 139 0.75 18.70 6.08
CA SER A 139 1.61 18.97 4.94
C SER A 139 1.52 20.40 4.46
N THR A 140 2.62 21.10 4.47
CA THR A 140 2.78 22.43 3.87
C THR A 140 3.41 22.38 2.47
N SER A 141 3.83 21.21 2.02
CA SER A 141 4.47 21.03 0.71
C SER A 141 3.52 21.37 -0.43
N PRO A 142 3.93 22.20 -1.41
CA PRO A 142 3.11 22.52 -2.57
C PRO A 142 2.87 21.32 -3.48
N PHE A 143 3.81 20.38 -3.53
CA PHE A 143 3.69 19.17 -4.33
C PHE A 143 3.54 17.94 -3.42
N LYS A 144 2.51 17.14 -3.67
CA LYS A 144 2.22 15.92 -2.91
C LYS A 144 2.07 14.75 -3.88
N PHE A 145 2.99 13.80 -3.79
CA PHE A 145 3.02 12.61 -4.63
C PHE A 145 2.59 11.40 -3.82
N ILE A 146 1.55 10.74 -4.26
CA ILE A 146 0.99 9.55 -3.61
C ILE A 146 1.38 8.34 -4.45
N MET A 147 1.87 7.29 -3.81
CA MET A 147 2.32 6.06 -4.47
C MET A 147 1.69 4.84 -3.81
N ALA A 148 1.07 3.99 -4.58
CA ALA A 148 0.61 2.67 -4.17
C ALA A 148 0.74 1.70 -5.34
N HIS A 149 0.76 0.39 -5.06
CA HIS A 149 0.83 -0.58 -6.14
C HIS A 149 -0.43 -0.59 -7.02
N GLN A 150 -1.59 -0.33 -6.43
CA GLN A 150 -2.90 -0.31 -7.10
C GLN A 150 -3.84 0.70 -6.46
N LEU A 151 -4.94 1.03 -7.14
CA LEU A 151 -6.05 1.73 -6.51
C LEU A 151 -6.66 0.88 -5.40
N VAL A 152 -6.87 1.46 -4.23
CA VAL A 152 -7.58 0.80 -3.13
C VAL A 152 -9.08 0.86 -3.41
N GLY A 153 -9.66 -0.29 -3.76
CA GLY A 153 -11.05 -0.33 -4.20
C GLY A 153 -11.25 0.22 -5.61
N GLY A 154 -10.34 -0.13 -6.52
CA GLY A 154 -10.57 -0.04 -7.95
C GLY A 154 -11.69 -0.99 -8.38
N ASP A 155 -11.51 -1.73 -9.46
CA ASP A 155 -12.42 -2.86 -9.71
C ASP A 155 -12.30 -3.89 -8.55
N PRO A 156 -13.22 -4.84 -8.41
CA PRO A 156 -13.17 -5.85 -7.34
C PRO A 156 -11.88 -6.68 -7.32
N LEU A 157 -11.14 -6.73 -8.42
CA LEU A 157 -9.85 -7.43 -8.52
C LEU A 157 -8.64 -6.52 -8.25
N GLY A 158 -8.88 -5.24 -7.94
CA GLY A 158 -7.83 -4.24 -7.67
C GLY A 158 -7.18 -3.68 -8.92
N ARG A 159 -7.85 -3.78 -10.07
CA ARG A 159 -7.35 -3.28 -11.37
C ARG A 159 -7.99 -1.95 -11.75
N GLY A 160 -7.43 -1.35 -12.81
CA GLY A 160 -7.94 -0.12 -13.41
C GLY A 160 -7.44 1.15 -12.74
N GLY A 161 -7.83 2.26 -13.31
CA GLY A 161 -7.43 3.60 -12.94
C GLY A 161 -8.62 4.50 -12.59
N ILE A 162 -8.63 5.71 -13.16
CA ILE A 162 -9.60 6.76 -12.81
C ILE A 162 -11.06 6.34 -13.06
N GLU A 163 -11.31 5.44 -13.99
CA GLU A 163 -12.64 4.90 -14.32
C GLU A 163 -13.30 4.18 -13.14
N PHE A 164 -12.48 3.63 -12.22
CA PHE A 164 -12.92 2.97 -10.99
C PHE A 164 -12.73 3.82 -9.73
N ALA A 165 -12.18 5.03 -9.88
CA ALA A 165 -11.88 5.91 -8.75
C ALA A 165 -13.11 6.41 -7.97
N SER A 166 -14.32 6.18 -8.49
CA SER A 166 -15.58 6.45 -7.80
C SER A 166 -16.00 5.35 -6.82
N LEU A 167 -15.37 4.17 -6.88
CA LEU A 167 -15.82 2.98 -6.17
C LEU A 167 -15.14 2.77 -4.82
N TYR A 168 -15.83 2.03 -3.97
CA TYR A 168 -15.38 1.43 -2.71
C TYR A 168 -14.64 2.40 -1.79
N GLU A 169 -13.57 1.97 -1.14
CA GLU A 169 -12.82 2.81 -0.20
C GLU A 169 -12.20 4.04 -0.86
N TRP A 170 -11.86 3.94 -2.15
CA TRP A 170 -11.30 5.05 -2.90
C TRP A 170 -12.31 6.17 -3.12
N GLY A 171 -13.50 5.86 -3.68
CA GLY A 171 -14.49 6.87 -4.09
C GLY A 171 -15.82 6.85 -3.33
N GLY A 172 -16.06 5.82 -2.54
CA GLY A 172 -17.18 5.74 -1.62
C GLY A 172 -18.46 5.12 -2.14
N ASN A 173 -18.52 4.71 -3.41
CA ASN A 173 -19.71 4.11 -3.99
C ASN A 173 -19.60 2.59 -4.12
N ASN A 174 -20.72 1.93 -4.12
CA ASN A 174 -20.87 0.54 -4.54
C ASN A 174 -20.73 0.42 -6.06
N LEU A 175 -20.60 -0.80 -6.56
CA LEU A 175 -20.50 -1.07 -8.00
C LEU A 175 -21.74 -0.59 -8.79
N ASP A 176 -22.90 -0.56 -8.16
CA ASP A 176 -24.16 -0.06 -8.74
C ASP A 176 -24.29 1.47 -8.70
N GLY A 177 -23.26 2.17 -8.25
CA GLY A 177 -23.21 3.63 -8.12
C GLY A 177 -23.86 4.19 -6.86
N THR A 178 -24.51 3.38 -6.04
CA THR A 178 -25.08 3.83 -4.77
C THR A 178 -24.01 4.14 -3.73
N ARG A 179 -24.30 5.08 -2.82
CA ARG A 179 -23.37 5.43 -1.75
C ARG A 179 -23.22 4.29 -0.74
N GLY A 180 -21.96 3.86 -0.48
CA GLY A 180 -21.67 2.75 0.40
C GLY A 180 -20.63 3.06 1.49
N PHE A 181 -20.01 4.24 1.46
CA PHE A 181 -18.84 4.55 2.29
C PHE A 181 -19.14 4.47 3.78
N GLU A 182 -20.16 5.15 4.25
CA GLU A 182 -20.50 5.26 5.67
C GLU A 182 -20.86 3.90 6.28
N LYS A 183 -21.45 3.01 5.48
CA LYS A 183 -21.78 1.63 5.86
C LYS A 183 -20.54 0.76 5.97
N ASN A 184 -19.62 0.88 5.02
CA ASN A 184 -18.46 -0.01 4.92
C ASN A 184 -17.22 0.53 5.64
N ARG A 185 -17.18 1.84 5.91
CA ARG A 185 -16.10 2.54 6.63
C ARG A 185 -16.67 3.45 7.73
N PRO A 186 -17.37 2.87 8.72
CA PRO A 186 -17.99 3.65 9.79
C PRO A 186 -16.90 4.43 10.57
N GLY A 187 -17.15 5.72 10.76
CA GLY A 187 -16.24 6.60 11.51
C GLY A 187 -14.97 7.02 10.73
N TRP A 188 -14.87 6.72 9.43
CA TRP A 188 -13.85 7.34 8.57
C TRP A 188 -14.35 8.69 8.07
N TYR A 189 -13.42 9.63 7.86
CA TYR A 189 -13.79 11.01 7.51
C TYR A 189 -14.43 11.11 6.11
N LYS A 190 -13.77 10.59 5.08
CA LYS A 190 -14.24 10.59 3.68
C LYS A 190 -13.48 9.57 2.82
N PRO A 191 -13.97 9.25 1.62
CA PRO A 191 -13.23 8.42 0.67
C PRO A 191 -11.83 8.95 0.36
N ILE A 192 -10.90 8.06 0.05
CA ILE A 192 -9.50 8.40 -0.18
C ILE A 192 -9.36 9.44 -1.30
N LYS A 193 -10.07 9.28 -2.42
CA LYS A 193 -10.07 10.26 -3.52
C LYS A 193 -10.42 11.67 -3.06
N ASP A 194 -11.46 11.78 -2.24
CA ASP A 194 -11.92 13.08 -1.76
C ASP A 194 -10.96 13.68 -0.73
N LEU A 195 -10.33 12.83 0.09
CA LEU A 195 -9.26 13.25 1.01
C LEU A 195 -8.05 13.78 0.24
N LEU A 196 -7.59 13.08 -0.79
CA LEU A 196 -6.47 13.51 -1.61
C LEU A 196 -6.76 14.82 -2.35
N ARG A 197 -7.98 14.96 -2.89
CA ARG A 197 -8.41 16.19 -3.58
C ARG A 197 -8.49 17.39 -2.63
N GLU A 198 -9.04 17.21 -1.44
CA GLU A 198 -9.12 18.27 -0.41
C GLU A 198 -7.74 18.82 -0.06
N HIS A 199 -6.75 17.95 0.08
CA HIS A 199 -5.38 18.31 0.40
C HIS A 199 -4.49 18.56 -0.81
N LYS A 200 -5.08 18.70 -2.00
CA LYS A 200 -4.40 19.06 -3.26
C LYS A 200 -3.23 18.11 -3.57
N ALA A 201 -3.46 16.79 -3.48
CA ALA A 201 -2.50 15.82 -3.98
C ALA A 201 -2.24 16.09 -5.47
N THR A 202 -0.97 16.12 -5.86
CA THR A 202 -0.55 16.52 -7.20
C THR A 202 -0.69 15.37 -8.18
N ILE A 203 -0.16 14.20 -7.82
CA ILE A 203 -0.20 13.00 -8.68
C ILE A 203 -0.37 11.77 -7.77
N PHE A 204 -1.16 10.82 -8.24
CA PHE A 204 -1.19 9.47 -7.72
C PHE A 204 -0.53 8.52 -8.73
N PHE A 205 0.53 7.85 -8.30
CA PHE A 205 1.24 6.84 -9.09
C PHE A 205 0.81 5.46 -8.65
N HIS A 206 0.45 4.62 -9.60
CA HIS A 206 0.21 3.21 -9.35
C HIS A 206 0.68 2.32 -10.50
N GLY A 207 0.81 1.05 -10.22
CA GLY A 207 1.16 0.00 -11.19
C GLY A 207 0.06 -1.05 -11.27
N HIS A 208 0.43 -2.33 -11.17
CA HIS A 208 -0.42 -3.51 -11.17
C HIS A 208 -0.91 -3.96 -12.56
N ASP A 209 -1.33 -3.07 -13.42
CA ASP A 209 -1.91 -3.39 -14.72
C ASP A 209 -0.90 -3.55 -15.86
N HIS A 210 0.39 -3.38 -15.61
CA HIS A 210 1.52 -3.65 -16.52
C HIS A 210 1.43 -2.89 -17.86
N PHE A 211 0.86 -1.71 -17.88
CA PHE A 211 0.91 -0.78 -19.01
C PHE A 211 1.08 0.65 -18.51
N PHE A 212 1.51 1.52 -19.39
CA PHE A 212 1.59 2.95 -19.10
C PHE A 212 0.28 3.64 -19.51
N ALA A 213 -0.29 4.38 -18.57
CA ALA A 213 -1.40 5.29 -18.82
C ALA A 213 -1.23 6.57 -18.00
N LYS A 214 -1.63 7.72 -18.56
CA LYS A 214 -1.81 8.96 -17.85
C LYS A 214 -3.28 9.35 -17.95
N GLN A 215 -3.88 9.63 -16.82
CA GLN A 215 -5.30 10.02 -16.71
C GLN A 215 -5.38 11.32 -15.89
N GLU A 216 -6.31 12.22 -16.24
CA GLU A 216 -6.53 13.53 -15.61
C GLU A 216 -7.98 13.67 -15.12
#